data_e42a1d7aa38d5ce131b640cc3a86d596
#
_entry.id   e42a1d7aa38d5ce131b640cc3a86d596
#
_cell.length_a   1.000
_cell.length_b   1.000
_cell.length_c   1.000
_cell.angle_alpha   90.00
_cell.angle_beta   90.00
_cell.angle_gamma   90.00
#
_symmetry.space_group_name_H-M   'P 1'
#
loop_
_entity.id
_entity.type
_entity.pdbx_description
1 polymer ?
#
loop_
_entity_poly.entity_id
_entity_poly.type
_entity_poly.pdbx_seq_one_letter_code
_entity_poly.pdbx_strand_id
1 'polypeptide(L)'
;MNIFAEAIVNKNTENGDITDTVFGAIEDVMEKAHGGYAGLYLINGVGIVGFRDPHGIRPIVFGSRSPKGNSQVPGTPAKMSKARRSLDYVMASESVAIDTLGFSLVRDIKAGEAIFIDMKTGDCHTRQCHRDASLSPCIFEYVYFARPDSIMDGVSVYESRLKMGEKLADKITRRFPDHDIDVVIPIPDTSRTSALQAAYILGRPFREGFIKNRYIARTFIMPGQAVRKKSVRLKLNTIKSEFAGRNVLLVDDSVVRGTTASEIVDMAREAGALKVYLASAAPPIRYPNIYGIDIPTQTELIAYERNTAQIAEKIGCDWIVYQDTEDLVDAVRSSASLEQPLDSKWMHSFIIVNCCKILYLT
;
A
#
# COMPACT_ATOMS: atom_id res chain seq x y z
N MET A 1 -0.34 2.87 22.52
CA MET A 1 -0.08 4.20 23.15
C MET A 1 0.24 4.06 24.65
N ASN A 2 -0.55 3.34 25.44
CA ASN A 2 -0.30 3.17 26.88
C ASN A 2 1.07 2.55 27.20
N ILE A 3 1.49 1.49 26.48
CA ILE A 3 2.80 0.85 26.67
C ILE A 3 3.94 1.87 26.57
N PHE A 4 3.94 2.71 25.55
CA PHE A 4 4.97 3.74 25.37
C PHE A 4 4.95 4.79 26.48
N ALA A 5 3.77 5.28 26.87
CA ALA A 5 3.62 6.28 27.92
C ALA A 5 4.08 5.75 29.28
N GLU A 6 3.70 4.52 29.64
CA GLU A 6 4.14 3.83 30.86
C GLU A 6 5.66 3.62 30.87
N ALA A 7 6.23 3.17 29.73
CA ALA A 7 7.67 2.96 29.61
C ALA A 7 8.47 4.25 29.75
N ILE A 8 8.00 5.37 29.15
CA ILE A 8 8.63 6.69 29.32
C ILE A 8 8.64 7.13 30.79
N VAL A 9 7.51 6.98 31.47
CA VAL A 9 7.41 7.36 32.91
C VAL A 9 8.32 6.48 33.78
N ASN A 10 8.34 5.17 33.54
CA ASN A 10 9.10 4.22 34.36
C ASN A 10 10.62 4.33 34.12
N LYS A 11 11.06 4.69 32.91
CA LYS A 11 12.49 4.82 32.54
C LYS A 11 13.04 6.22 32.73
N ASN A 12 12.19 7.22 32.95
CA ASN A 12 12.62 8.60 33.20
C ASN A 12 13.14 8.74 34.64
N THR A 13 14.37 8.30 34.85
CA THR A 13 15.09 8.53 36.13
C THR A 13 15.70 9.91 36.10
N GLU A 14 15.76 10.61 37.23
CA GLU A 14 16.17 12.02 37.36
C GLU A 14 17.54 12.38 36.76
N ASN A 15 18.37 11.38 36.40
CA ASN A 15 19.71 11.54 35.80
C ASN A 15 19.93 10.75 34.50
N GLY A 16 18.85 10.21 33.86
CA GLY A 16 18.98 9.43 32.62
C GLY A 16 19.08 10.29 31.36
N ASP A 17 19.82 9.83 30.34
CA ASP A 17 19.77 10.42 29.00
C ASP A 17 18.38 10.24 28.40
N ILE A 18 17.76 11.35 28.02
CA ILE A 18 16.41 11.34 27.42
C ILE A 18 16.37 10.48 26.14
N THR A 19 17.45 10.44 25.38
CA THR A 19 17.60 9.64 24.18
C THR A 19 17.49 8.14 24.51
N ASP A 20 18.18 7.68 25.53
CA ASP A 20 18.11 6.29 26.01
C ASP A 20 16.73 5.94 26.56
N THR A 21 16.11 6.87 27.28
CA THR A 21 14.75 6.71 27.79
C THR A 21 13.73 6.51 26.64
N VAL A 22 13.82 7.34 25.58
CA VAL A 22 12.91 7.26 24.43
C VAL A 22 13.11 5.94 23.69
N PHE A 23 14.34 5.57 23.35
CA PHE A 23 14.59 4.32 22.64
C PHE A 23 14.25 3.09 23.46
N GLY A 24 14.55 3.08 24.77
CA GLY A 24 14.17 2.00 25.65
C GLY A 24 12.65 1.82 25.79
N ALA A 25 11.88 2.91 25.69
CA ALA A 25 10.42 2.83 25.65
C ALA A 25 9.91 2.23 24.31
N ILE A 26 10.61 2.48 23.20
CA ILE A 26 10.29 1.84 21.91
C ILE A 26 10.64 0.35 21.94
N GLU A 27 11.76 -0.05 22.55
CA GLU A 27 12.12 -1.46 22.75
C GLU A 27 11.00 -2.19 23.49
N ASP A 28 10.47 -1.63 24.59
CA ASP A 28 9.34 -2.20 25.33
C ASP A 28 8.05 -2.31 24.48
N VAL A 29 7.82 -1.33 23.58
CA VAL A 29 6.69 -1.42 22.64
C VAL A 29 6.88 -2.57 21.67
N MET A 30 8.07 -2.74 21.11
CA MET A 30 8.37 -3.79 20.12
C MET A 30 8.33 -5.20 20.72
N GLU A 31 8.67 -5.35 22.00
CA GLU A 31 8.54 -6.63 22.70
C GLU A 31 7.08 -7.03 22.96
N LYS A 32 6.21 -6.05 23.23
CA LYS A 32 4.82 -6.31 23.66
C LYS A 32 3.81 -6.22 22.54
N ALA A 33 4.09 -5.44 21.49
CA ALA A 33 3.18 -5.22 20.37
C ALA A 33 3.47 -6.20 19.24
N HIS A 34 2.50 -7.04 18.91
CA HIS A 34 2.58 -7.98 17.79
C HIS A 34 1.80 -7.46 16.58
N GLY A 35 2.29 -7.72 15.36
CA GLY A 35 1.64 -7.33 14.11
C GLY A 35 2.39 -6.25 13.34
N GLY A 36 1.72 -5.66 12.34
CA GLY A 36 2.28 -4.61 11.49
C GLY A 36 1.89 -3.22 11.97
N TYR A 37 2.87 -2.40 12.28
CA TYR A 37 2.66 -1.02 12.70
C TYR A 37 3.81 -0.09 12.32
N ALA A 38 3.47 1.19 12.15
CA ALA A 38 4.42 2.29 12.15
C ALA A 38 3.91 3.35 13.12
N GLY A 39 4.78 3.85 13.98
CA GLY A 39 4.41 4.80 15.02
C GLY A 39 5.12 6.14 14.84
N LEU A 40 4.38 7.22 15.07
CA LEU A 40 4.91 8.59 15.18
C LEU A 40 4.38 9.19 16.48
N TYR A 41 5.29 9.55 17.40
CA TYR A 41 4.94 10.19 18.65
C TYR A 41 5.60 11.55 18.79
N LEU A 42 4.80 12.53 19.13
CA LEU A 42 5.28 13.84 19.62
C LEU A 42 5.31 13.80 21.14
N ILE A 43 6.50 13.94 21.71
CA ILE A 43 6.71 13.98 23.15
C ILE A 43 6.92 15.44 23.55
N ASN A 44 5.95 16.00 24.26
CA ASN A 44 5.93 17.42 24.60
C ASN A 44 7.19 17.85 25.36
N GLY A 45 7.87 18.88 24.87
CA GLY A 45 9.09 19.43 25.44
C GLY A 45 10.35 18.55 25.25
N VAL A 46 10.22 17.40 24.56
CA VAL A 46 11.30 16.43 24.35
C VAL A 46 11.65 16.32 22.85
N GLY A 47 10.72 15.88 22.02
CA GLY A 47 11.00 15.70 20.60
C GLY A 47 9.98 14.84 19.88
N ILE A 48 10.38 14.35 18.69
CA ILE A 48 9.57 13.49 17.85
C ILE A 48 10.29 12.16 17.66
N VAL A 49 9.59 11.05 17.84
CA VAL A 49 10.12 9.71 17.55
C VAL A 49 9.23 9.00 16.53
N GLY A 50 9.87 8.44 15.51
CA GLY A 50 9.24 7.56 14.53
C GLY A 50 9.89 6.19 14.56
N PHE A 51 9.09 5.12 14.42
CA PHE A 51 9.59 3.75 14.44
C PHE A 51 8.76 2.81 13.59
N ARG A 52 9.38 1.72 13.16
CA ARG A 52 8.80 0.69 12.32
C ARG A 52 8.78 -0.65 13.04
N ASP A 53 7.71 -1.43 12.88
CA ASP A 53 7.58 -2.75 13.48
C ASP A 53 8.79 -3.67 13.18
N PRO A 54 9.03 -4.71 14.00
CA PRO A 54 10.18 -5.60 13.85
C PRO A 54 10.30 -6.32 12.51
N HIS A 55 9.19 -6.43 11.77
CA HIS A 55 9.16 -7.07 10.45
C HIS A 55 9.01 -6.05 9.30
N GLY A 56 8.94 -4.75 9.59
CA GLY A 56 8.76 -3.73 8.58
C GLY A 56 7.50 -3.92 7.74
N ILE A 57 6.44 -4.49 8.33
CA ILE A 57 5.17 -4.77 7.63
C ILE A 57 4.53 -3.50 7.13
N ARG A 58 4.50 -2.45 8.00
CA ARG A 58 3.94 -1.14 7.63
C ARG A 58 5.05 -0.18 7.24
N PRO A 59 4.86 0.59 6.15
CA PRO A 59 5.89 1.51 5.67
C PRO A 59 5.98 2.76 6.55
N ILE A 60 7.19 3.28 6.65
CA ILE A 60 7.47 4.62 7.15
C ILE A 60 8.80 5.09 6.55
N VAL A 61 8.81 6.31 6.05
CA VAL A 61 9.94 6.94 5.38
C VAL A 61 10.41 8.16 6.15
N PHE A 62 11.69 8.48 5.98
CA PHE A 62 12.35 9.60 6.61
C PHE A 62 12.94 10.55 5.56
N GLY A 63 12.69 11.82 5.71
CA GLY A 63 13.17 12.87 4.82
C GLY A 63 13.76 14.04 5.57
N SER A 64 14.53 14.83 4.85
CA SER A 64 15.13 16.06 5.36
C SER A 64 15.16 17.16 4.31
N ARG A 65 15.28 18.40 4.76
CA ARG A 65 15.62 19.55 3.91
C ARG A 65 16.50 20.53 4.64
N SER A 66 17.31 21.26 3.89
CA SER A 66 17.99 22.42 4.45
C SER A 66 16.97 23.51 4.78
N PRO A 67 17.06 24.17 5.95
CA PRO A 67 16.19 25.30 6.27
C PRO A 67 16.28 26.32 5.13
N LYS A 68 15.15 26.77 4.60
CA LYS A 68 15.13 27.85 3.61
C LYS A 68 15.84 29.04 4.26
N GLY A 69 17.00 29.38 3.76
CA GLY A 69 17.71 30.56 4.20
C GLY A 69 16.73 31.73 4.12
N ASN A 70 16.59 32.52 5.18
CA ASN A 70 15.86 33.77 5.14
C ASN A 70 16.27 34.49 3.85
N SER A 71 15.33 34.65 2.92
CA SER A 71 15.48 35.60 1.84
C SER A 71 15.86 36.91 2.50
N GLN A 72 17.10 37.34 2.31
CA GLN A 72 17.62 38.59 2.85
C GLN A 72 16.63 39.70 2.47
N VAL A 73 15.97 40.29 3.46
CA VAL A 73 15.35 41.56 3.28
C VAL A 73 16.50 42.51 2.92
N PRO A 74 16.49 43.15 1.74
CA PRO A 74 17.57 44.04 1.36
C PRO A 74 17.74 45.16 2.41
N GLY A 75 18.89 45.26 3.04
CA GLY A 75 19.22 46.36 3.97
C GLY A 75 19.50 45.94 5.43
N THR A 76 19.43 44.68 5.81
CA THR A 76 19.77 44.28 7.20
C THR A 76 21.18 43.71 7.24
N PRO A 77 22.11 44.28 8.07
CA PRO A 77 23.45 43.73 8.16
C PRO A 77 23.42 42.34 8.79
N ALA A 78 24.02 41.39 8.10
CA ALA A 78 24.15 40.01 8.52
C ALA A 78 25.05 39.91 9.76
N LYS A 79 24.48 39.99 10.97
CA LYS A 79 25.10 39.40 12.14
C LYS A 79 24.88 37.90 12.05
N MET A 80 25.85 37.23 11.44
CA MET A 80 25.93 35.78 11.46
C MET A 80 26.10 35.29 12.90
N SER A 81 25.01 34.95 13.56
CA SER A 81 25.08 33.94 14.60
C SER A 81 25.50 32.62 13.91
N LYS A 82 26.58 31.99 14.41
CA LYS A 82 26.95 30.60 14.10
C LYS A 82 25.93 29.65 14.74
N ALA A 83 24.64 29.85 14.49
CA ALA A 83 23.62 28.85 14.80
C ALA A 83 23.89 27.70 13.83
N ARG A 84 24.24 26.51 14.37
CA ARG A 84 24.24 25.24 13.66
C ARG A 84 22.95 25.23 12.83
N ARG A 85 23.05 25.21 11.51
CA ARG A 85 21.90 25.05 10.63
C ARG A 85 21.44 23.60 10.82
N SER A 86 20.55 23.37 11.77
CA SER A 86 19.87 22.08 11.90
C SER A 86 19.03 21.85 10.65
N LEU A 87 19.03 20.63 10.15
CA LEU A 87 18.11 20.23 9.08
C LEU A 87 16.69 20.24 9.63
N ASP A 88 15.72 20.56 8.77
CA ASP A 88 14.33 20.22 9.02
C ASP A 88 14.13 18.73 8.69
N TYR A 89 13.38 18.02 9.51
CA TYR A 89 13.11 16.59 9.34
C TYR A 89 11.62 16.33 9.17
N VAL A 90 11.30 15.25 8.45
CA VAL A 90 9.94 14.77 8.24
C VAL A 90 9.92 13.25 8.25
N MET A 91 8.85 12.68 8.80
CA MET A 91 8.55 11.26 8.71
C MET A 91 7.11 11.10 8.20
N ALA A 92 6.90 10.16 7.30
CA ALA A 92 5.61 9.91 6.69
C ALA A 92 5.46 8.42 6.34
N SER A 93 4.24 7.97 6.06
CA SER A 93 3.99 6.61 5.59
C SER A 93 4.45 6.38 4.15
N GLU A 94 4.54 7.45 3.33
CA GLU A 94 4.84 7.37 1.90
C GLU A 94 5.74 8.53 1.44
N SER A 95 6.61 8.26 0.44
CA SER A 95 7.55 9.24 -0.11
C SER A 95 6.86 10.47 -0.72
N VAL A 96 5.68 10.30 -1.32
CA VAL A 96 4.92 11.41 -1.92
C VAL A 96 4.54 12.51 -0.93
N ALA A 97 4.37 12.19 0.36
CA ALA A 97 4.12 13.19 1.39
C ALA A 97 5.37 14.05 1.64
N ILE A 98 6.55 13.44 1.56
CA ILE A 98 7.85 14.10 1.68
C ILE A 98 8.05 15.07 0.51
N ASP A 99 7.83 14.59 -0.73
CA ASP A 99 7.97 15.37 -1.96
C ASP A 99 7.02 16.57 -1.99
N THR A 100 5.76 16.36 -1.62
CA THR A 100 4.73 17.41 -1.59
C THR A 100 5.09 18.55 -0.64
N LEU A 101 5.78 18.25 0.47
CA LEU A 101 6.22 19.23 1.45
C LEU A 101 7.58 19.89 1.08
N GLY A 102 8.20 19.49 -0.03
CA GLY A 102 9.47 20.01 -0.50
C GLY A 102 10.66 19.55 0.34
N PHE A 103 10.58 18.35 0.89
CA PHE A 103 11.70 17.65 1.51
C PHE A 103 12.32 16.67 0.52
N SER A 104 13.55 16.26 0.78
CA SER A 104 14.21 15.17 0.07
C SER A 104 14.05 13.88 0.87
N LEU A 105 13.66 12.80 0.19
CA LEU A 105 13.66 11.46 0.78
C LEU A 105 15.09 11.06 1.13
N VAL A 106 15.33 10.71 2.39
CA VAL A 106 16.64 10.21 2.85
C VAL A 106 16.68 8.70 2.73
N ARG A 107 15.69 8.01 3.32
CA ARG A 107 15.54 6.55 3.27
C ARG A 107 14.25 6.06 3.93
N ASP A 108 13.96 4.82 3.76
CA ASP A 108 13.00 4.10 4.60
C ASP A 108 13.56 3.90 6.02
N ILE A 109 12.70 3.89 7.04
CA ILE A 109 13.06 3.44 8.39
C ILE A 109 13.11 1.91 8.35
N LYS A 110 14.21 1.32 8.84
CA LYS A 110 14.42 -0.13 8.79
C LYS A 110 13.44 -0.86 9.71
N ALA A 111 13.21 -2.14 9.44
CA ALA A 111 12.47 -3.02 10.33
C ALA A 111 13.09 -2.98 11.73
N GLY A 112 12.27 -2.76 12.77
CA GLY A 112 12.72 -2.70 14.17
C GLY A 112 13.57 -1.47 14.52
N GLU A 113 13.66 -0.47 13.64
CA GLU A 113 14.42 0.76 13.87
C GLU A 113 13.51 1.89 14.38
N ALA A 114 14.10 2.78 15.19
CA ALA A 114 13.51 4.04 15.58
C ALA A 114 14.44 5.21 15.25
N ILE A 115 13.85 6.36 14.90
CA ILE A 115 14.51 7.65 14.71
C ILE A 115 13.91 8.64 15.70
N PHE A 116 14.76 9.27 16.52
CA PHE A 116 14.39 10.29 17.47
C PHE A 116 15.03 11.62 17.10
N ILE A 117 14.23 12.68 17.06
CA ILE A 117 14.65 14.04 16.80
C ILE A 117 14.46 14.82 18.09
N ASP A 118 15.58 15.21 18.72
CA ASP A 118 15.57 16.02 19.94
C ASP A 118 15.17 17.46 19.62
N MET A 119 14.09 17.94 20.27
CA MET A 119 13.58 19.29 20.05
C MET A 119 14.52 20.38 20.60
N LYS A 120 15.36 20.09 21.62
CA LYS A 120 16.23 21.06 22.25
C LYS A 120 17.51 21.28 21.45
N THR A 121 18.09 20.19 20.94
CA THR A 121 19.38 20.25 20.20
C THR A 121 19.19 20.28 18.70
N GLY A 122 18.04 19.77 18.18
CA GLY A 122 17.81 19.55 16.76
C GLY A 122 18.59 18.33 16.21
N ASP A 123 19.20 17.54 17.09
CA ASP A 123 19.97 16.36 16.67
C ASP A 123 19.02 15.19 16.33
N CYS A 124 19.43 14.43 15.32
CA CYS A 124 18.72 13.24 14.87
C CYS A 124 19.49 11.99 15.32
N HIS A 125 18.83 11.17 16.11
CA HIS A 125 19.37 9.92 16.66
C HIS A 125 18.67 8.72 16.06
N THR A 126 19.38 7.64 15.81
CA THR A 126 18.82 6.38 15.26
C THR A 126 19.26 5.20 16.10
N ARG A 127 18.34 4.24 16.32
CA ARG A 127 18.65 3.01 17.04
C ARG A 127 17.88 1.84 16.47
N GLN A 128 18.56 0.68 16.32
CA GLN A 128 17.91 -0.59 16.10
C GLN A 128 17.35 -1.08 17.45
N CYS A 129 16.02 -0.98 17.60
CA CYS A 129 15.33 -1.26 18.86
C CYS A 129 14.89 -2.73 19.02
N HIS A 130 14.93 -3.51 17.92
CA HIS A 130 14.64 -4.95 17.98
C HIS A 130 15.78 -5.75 17.35
N ARG A 131 16.32 -6.74 18.11
CA ARG A 131 17.53 -7.49 17.71
C ARG A 131 17.28 -8.44 16.55
N ASP A 132 16.14 -9.12 16.57
CA ASP A 132 15.74 -10.14 15.58
C ASP A 132 14.86 -9.54 14.48
N ALA A 133 15.11 -8.28 14.11
CA ALA A 133 14.34 -7.63 13.08
C ALA A 133 14.65 -8.22 11.70
N SER A 134 13.60 -8.42 10.91
CA SER A 134 13.69 -8.94 9.54
C SER A 134 12.67 -8.24 8.65
N LEU A 135 13.09 -7.77 7.48
CA LEU A 135 12.19 -7.05 6.59
C LEU A 135 11.25 -8.02 5.84
N SER A 136 9.97 -7.89 6.10
CA SER A 136 8.89 -8.66 5.46
C SER A 136 7.69 -7.74 5.21
N PRO A 137 7.79 -6.82 4.23
CA PRO A 137 6.75 -5.82 4.00
C PRO A 137 5.45 -6.45 3.51
N CYS A 138 4.34 -5.77 3.78
CA CYS A 138 3.05 -6.18 3.27
C CYS A 138 2.95 -5.92 1.76
N ILE A 139 2.75 -6.98 0.95
CA ILE A 139 2.67 -6.83 -0.51
C ILE A 139 1.45 -6.02 -0.96
N PHE A 140 0.40 -5.94 -0.14
CA PHE A 140 -0.79 -5.13 -0.42
C PHE A 140 -0.53 -3.61 -0.39
N GLU A 141 0.57 -3.17 0.18
CA GLU A 141 1.00 -1.79 0.02
C GLU A 141 1.24 -1.46 -1.46
N TYR A 142 1.88 -2.37 -2.20
CA TYR A 142 2.14 -2.21 -3.63
C TYR A 142 0.89 -2.46 -4.49
N VAL A 143 0.03 -3.39 -4.10
CA VAL A 143 -1.21 -3.70 -4.83
C VAL A 143 -2.23 -2.58 -4.71
N TYR A 144 -2.48 -2.09 -3.46
CA TYR A 144 -3.66 -1.30 -3.17
C TYR A 144 -3.42 -0.03 -2.35
N PHE A 145 -2.70 -0.11 -1.18
CA PHE A 145 -2.72 0.97 -0.20
C PHE A 145 -1.93 2.20 -0.65
N ALA A 146 -0.69 2.00 -1.15
CA ALA A 146 0.18 3.09 -1.52
C ALA A 146 -0.30 3.82 -2.77
N ARG A 147 0.03 5.09 -2.85
CA ARG A 147 -0.15 5.87 -4.07
C ARG A 147 0.79 5.35 -5.15
N PRO A 148 0.38 5.37 -6.44
CA PRO A 148 1.23 4.86 -7.52
C PRO A 148 2.56 5.62 -7.66
N ASP A 149 2.60 6.89 -7.29
CA ASP A 149 3.77 7.76 -7.34
C ASP A 149 4.72 7.62 -6.11
N SER A 150 4.44 6.66 -5.22
CA SER A 150 5.30 6.35 -4.05
C SER A 150 6.44 5.41 -4.41
N ILE A 151 7.58 5.61 -3.70
CA ILE A 151 8.68 4.65 -3.60
C ILE A 151 8.73 4.18 -2.15
N MET A 152 8.75 2.87 -1.93
CA MET A 152 8.82 2.25 -0.60
C MET A 152 9.81 1.10 -0.63
N ASP A 153 10.67 1.04 0.39
CA ASP A 153 11.73 0.03 0.48
C ASP A 153 12.54 -0.10 -0.84
N GLY A 154 12.78 1.03 -1.52
CA GLY A 154 13.50 1.08 -2.79
C GLY A 154 12.71 0.56 -4.01
N VAL A 155 11.41 0.27 -3.87
CA VAL A 155 10.54 -0.26 -4.93
C VAL A 155 9.54 0.78 -5.40
N SER A 156 9.46 1.01 -6.71
CA SER A 156 8.44 1.86 -7.31
C SER A 156 7.07 1.15 -7.32
N VAL A 157 6.07 1.76 -6.71
CA VAL A 157 4.69 1.26 -6.73
C VAL A 157 4.11 1.26 -8.15
N TYR A 158 4.41 2.30 -8.92
CA TYR A 158 3.96 2.42 -10.31
C TYR A 158 4.49 1.28 -11.19
N GLU A 159 5.82 1.06 -11.17
CA GLU A 159 6.45 -0.02 -11.93
C GLU A 159 5.94 -1.40 -11.49
N SER A 160 5.74 -1.61 -10.19
CA SER A 160 5.17 -2.85 -9.68
C SER A 160 3.78 -3.12 -10.26
N ARG A 161 2.92 -2.09 -10.35
CA ARG A 161 1.57 -2.22 -10.91
C ARG A 161 1.58 -2.41 -12.43
N LEU A 162 2.53 -1.82 -13.16
CA LEU A 162 2.72 -2.11 -14.59
C LEU A 162 3.06 -3.60 -14.77
N LYS A 163 4.05 -4.11 -14.02
CA LYS A 163 4.44 -5.53 -14.11
C LYS A 163 3.35 -6.50 -13.65
N MET A 164 2.53 -6.12 -12.66
CA MET A 164 1.32 -6.90 -12.32
C MET A 164 0.38 -7.01 -13.53
N GLY A 165 0.19 -5.92 -14.28
CA GLY A 165 -0.61 -5.91 -15.50
C GLY A 165 -0.03 -6.78 -16.61
N GLU A 166 1.29 -6.77 -16.79
CA GLU A 166 2.00 -7.63 -17.74
C GLU A 166 1.79 -9.11 -17.42
N LYS A 167 2.12 -9.54 -16.19
CA LYS A 167 1.94 -10.92 -15.73
C LYS A 167 0.49 -11.39 -15.85
N LEU A 168 -0.46 -10.50 -15.54
CA LEU A 168 -1.90 -10.80 -15.66
C LEU A 168 -2.30 -11.03 -17.12
N ALA A 169 -1.82 -10.21 -18.06
CA ALA A 169 -2.07 -10.37 -19.49
C ALA A 169 -1.47 -11.67 -20.03
N ASP A 170 -0.24 -11.99 -19.66
CA ASP A 170 0.41 -13.24 -20.03
C ASP A 170 -0.40 -14.46 -19.55
N LYS A 171 -0.92 -14.40 -18.32
CA LYS A 171 -1.78 -15.45 -17.77
C LYS A 171 -3.10 -15.57 -18.54
N ILE A 172 -3.73 -14.46 -18.89
CA ILE A 172 -4.97 -14.45 -19.69
C ILE A 172 -4.71 -15.10 -21.05
N THR A 173 -3.65 -14.70 -21.76
CA THR A 173 -3.29 -15.26 -23.07
C THR A 173 -3.00 -16.75 -22.99
N ARG A 174 -2.30 -17.23 -21.96
CA ARG A 174 -2.03 -18.66 -21.77
C ARG A 174 -3.29 -19.48 -21.49
N ARG A 175 -4.22 -18.91 -20.70
CA ARG A 175 -5.43 -19.62 -20.27
C ARG A 175 -6.56 -19.57 -21.30
N PHE A 176 -6.63 -18.49 -22.04
CA PHE A 176 -7.65 -18.19 -23.05
C PHE A 176 -7.01 -17.65 -24.31
N PRO A 177 -6.26 -18.49 -25.10
CA PRO A 177 -5.54 -18.05 -26.28
C PRO A 177 -6.46 -17.45 -27.33
N ASP A 178 -7.70 -17.96 -27.45
CA ASP A 178 -8.72 -17.53 -28.42
C ASP A 178 -9.73 -16.57 -27.77
N HIS A 179 -9.31 -15.76 -26.80
CA HIS A 179 -10.21 -14.81 -26.15
C HIS A 179 -10.77 -13.77 -27.12
N ASP A 180 -12.03 -13.43 -26.96
CA ASP A 180 -12.77 -12.46 -27.74
C ASP A 180 -12.96 -11.10 -27.03
N ILE A 181 -11.99 -10.70 -26.21
CA ILE A 181 -11.99 -9.41 -25.52
C ILE A 181 -11.93 -8.28 -26.56
N ASP A 182 -12.89 -7.36 -26.53
CA ASP A 182 -12.92 -6.16 -27.39
C ASP A 182 -12.23 -4.96 -26.72
N VAL A 183 -12.35 -4.85 -25.39
CA VAL A 183 -11.89 -3.69 -24.63
C VAL A 183 -11.49 -4.05 -23.21
N VAL A 184 -10.49 -3.38 -22.68
CA VAL A 184 -10.05 -3.48 -21.28
C VAL A 184 -10.47 -2.22 -20.54
N ILE A 185 -11.19 -2.40 -19.43
CA ILE A 185 -11.74 -1.32 -18.61
C ILE A 185 -11.28 -1.48 -17.16
N PRO A 186 -10.59 -0.49 -16.57
CA PRO A 186 -10.19 -0.53 -15.18
C PRO A 186 -11.39 -0.30 -14.24
N ILE A 187 -11.37 -0.94 -13.09
CA ILE A 187 -12.21 -0.56 -11.95
C ILE A 187 -11.47 0.55 -11.18
N PRO A 188 -11.99 1.82 -11.21
CA PRO A 188 -11.23 2.94 -10.66
C PRO A 188 -11.09 2.87 -9.14
N ASP A 189 -9.98 3.41 -8.58
CA ASP A 189 -8.90 4.12 -9.27
C ASP A 189 -7.60 3.28 -9.36
N THR A 190 -7.41 2.32 -8.47
CA THR A 190 -6.12 1.66 -8.18
C THR A 190 -5.68 0.73 -9.30
N SER A 191 -6.62 0.09 -10.01
CA SER A 191 -6.32 -0.85 -11.07
C SER A 191 -5.91 -0.23 -12.41
N ARG A 192 -6.00 1.10 -12.58
CA ARG A 192 -5.74 1.78 -13.85
C ARG A 192 -4.39 1.42 -14.46
N THR A 193 -3.33 1.43 -13.66
CA THR A 193 -1.97 1.14 -14.13
C THR A 193 -1.85 -0.30 -14.63
N SER A 194 -2.34 -1.27 -13.85
CA SER A 194 -2.31 -2.68 -14.25
C SER A 194 -3.20 -2.94 -15.46
N ALA A 195 -4.38 -2.32 -15.53
CA ALA A 195 -5.29 -2.45 -16.66
C ALA A 195 -4.70 -1.84 -17.96
N LEU A 196 -4.02 -0.70 -17.84
CA LEU A 196 -3.35 -0.06 -18.98
C LEU A 196 -2.29 -0.99 -19.58
N GLN A 197 -1.43 -1.53 -18.74
CA GLN A 197 -0.38 -2.44 -19.20
C GLN A 197 -0.95 -3.75 -19.75
N ALA A 198 -1.96 -4.31 -19.07
CA ALA A 198 -2.63 -5.51 -19.57
C ALA A 198 -3.29 -5.28 -20.94
N ALA A 199 -3.94 -4.14 -21.15
CA ALA A 199 -4.51 -3.76 -22.44
C ALA A 199 -3.45 -3.68 -23.56
N TYR A 200 -2.31 -3.07 -23.24
CA TYR A 200 -1.19 -2.95 -24.15
C TYR A 200 -0.66 -4.33 -24.59
N ILE A 201 -0.40 -5.23 -23.64
CA ILE A 201 0.12 -6.58 -23.93
C ILE A 201 -0.91 -7.43 -24.68
N LEU A 202 -2.20 -7.36 -24.31
CA LEU A 202 -3.28 -8.07 -25.00
C LEU A 202 -3.60 -7.50 -26.39
N GLY A 203 -2.99 -6.35 -26.78
CA GLY A 203 -3.29 -5.67 -28.04
C GLY A 203 -4.74 -5.20 -28.14
N ARG A 204 -5.36 -4.81 -27.01
CA ARG A 204 -6.76 -4.37 -26.92
C ARG A 204 -6.85 -2.92 -26.46
N PRO A 205 -7.88 -2.16 -26.91
CA PRO A 205 -8.10 -0.80 -26.45
C PRO A 205 -8.27 -0.72 -24.93
N PHE A 206 -7.58 0.21 -24.27
CA PHE A 206 -7.87 0.65 -22.91
C PHE A 206 -8.93 1.75 -22.95
N ARG A 207 -9.99 1.64 -22.15
CA ARG A 207 -11.06 2.64 -22.05
C ARG A 207 -11.50 2.86 -20.62
N GLU A 208 -11.80 4.11 -20.28
CA GLU A 208 -12.42 4.50 -19.01
C GLU A 208 -13.93 4.27 -19.08
N GLY A 209 -14.39 3.08 -18.73
CA GLY A 209 -15.83 2.74 -18.74
C GLY A 209 -16.56 3.15 -17.47
N PHE A 210 -15.85 3.31 -16.36
CA PHE A 210 -16.38 3.74 -15.07
C PHE A 210 -15.82 5.08 -14.64
N ILE A 211 -16.70 5.97 -14.18
CA ILE A 211 -16.31 7.25 -13.59
C ILE A 211 -16.65 7.24 -12.11
N LYS A 212 -15.66 7.49 -11.28
CA LYS A 212 -15.82 7.58 -9.83
C LYS A 212 -16.26 8.97 -9.42
N ASN A 213 -17.31 9.03 -8.61
CA ASN A 213 -17.75 10.28 -7.98
C ASN A 213 -16.74 10.70 -6.91
N ARG A 214 -16.01 11.78 -7.17
CA ARG A 214 -14.94 12.29 -6.30
C ARG A 214 -15.46 12.90 -4.99
N TYR A 215 -16.74 13.25 -4.94
CA TYR A 215 -17.36 13.88 -3.77
C TYR A 215 -17.89 12.89 -2.73
N ILE A 216 -17.87 11.59 -3.05
CA ILE A 216 -18.32 10.54 -2.13
C ILE A 216 -17.09 9.83 -1.55
N ALA A 217 -16.92 9.94 -0.23
CA ALA A 217 -15.81 9.31 0.51
C ALA A 217 -15.90 7.78 0.51
N ARG A 218 -14.81 7.10 0.93
CA ARG A 218 -14.75 5.64 1.07
C ARG A 218 -15.81 5.13 2.04
N THR A 219 -16.63 4.16 1.60
CA THR A 219 -17.73 3.56 2.41
C THR A 219 -17.43 2.12 2.82
N PHE A 220 -16.16 1.70 2.86
CA PHE A 220 -15.77 0.32 3.23
C PHE A 220 -16.19 -0.10 4.65
N ILE A 221 -16.52 0.86 5.50
CA ILE A 221 -16.79 0.67 6.94
C ILE A 221 -18.29 0.59 7.25
N MET A 222 -19.18 0.67 6.25
CA MET A 222 -20.62 0.63 6.53
C MET A 222 -21.11 -0.82 6.79
N PRO A 223 -21.79 -1.08 7.92
CA PRO A 223 -22.39 -2.39 8.20
C PRO A 223 -23.58 -2.66 7.29
N GLY A 224 -23.72 -3.90 6.82
CA GLY A 224 -24.86 -4.39 6.04
C GLY A 224 -24.63 -4.46 4.51
N GLN A 225 -24.96 -5.63 3.92
CA GLN A 225 -24.75 -5.88 2.47
C GLN A 225 -25.59 -4.99 1.57
N ALA A 226 -26.86 -4.73 1.92
CA ALA A 226 -27.76 -3.88 1.12
C ALA A 226 -27.29 -2.43 1.02
N VAL A 227 -26.72 -1.89 2.11
CA VAL A 227 -26.15 -0.53 2.14
C VAL A 227 -24.89 -0.47 1.28
N ARG A 228 -24.06 -1.52 1.30
CA ARG A 228 -22.84 -1.62 0.46
C ARG A 228 -23.16 -1.65 -1.03
N LYS A 229 -24.16 -2.42 -1.46
CA LYS A 229 -24.61 -2.47 -2.87
C LYS A 229 -25.04 -1.08 -3.36
N LYS A 230 -25.94 -0.42 -2.64
CA LYS A 230 -26.38 0.94 -2.98
C LYS A 230 -25.22 1.94 -3.01
N SER A 231 -24.21 1.75 -2.17
CA SER A 231 -23.05 2.65 -2.10
C SER A 231 -22.11 2.53 -3.31
N VAL A 232 -21.99 1.38 -3.96
CA VAL A 232 -21.19 1.22 -5.19
C VAL A 232 -21.80 2.02 -6.32
N ARG A 233 -23.11 1.91 -6.54
CA ARG A 233 -23.83 2.65 -7.59
C ARG A 233 -23.85 4.17 -7.39
N LEU A 234 -23.77 4.63 -6.15
CA LEU A 234 -23.63 6.07 -5.87
C LEU A 234 -22.22 6.58 -6.19
N LYS A 235 -21.21 5.71 -6.09
CA LYS A 235 -19.79 6.06 -6.28
C LYS A 235 -19.31 5.93 -7.71
N LEU A 236 -19.87 5.00 -8.46
CA LEU A 236 -19.45 4.68 -9.82
C LEU A 236 -20.61 4.94 -10.78
N ASN A 237 -20.30 5.53 -11.92
CA ASN A 237 -21.23 5.67 -13.03
C ASN A 237 -20.60 5.06 -14.29
N THR A 238 -21.41 4.46 -15.18
CA THR A 238 -20.94 3.84 -16.41
C THR A 238 -21.03 4.81 -17.60
N ILE A 239 -20.02 4.75 -18.47
CA ILE A 239 -20.05 5.36 -19.81
C ILE A 239 -20.59 4.30 -20.76
N LYS A 240 -21.90 4.28 -21.02
CA LYS A 240 -22.60 3.22 -21.76
C LYS A 240 -21.97 2.89 -23.12
N SER A 241 -21.47 3.91 -23.86
CA SER A 241 -20.80 3.72 -25.15
C SER A 241 -19.58 2.82 -25.09
N GLU A 242 -18.95 2.68 -23.93
CA GLU A 242 -17.77 1.83 -23.77
C GLU A 242 -18.11 0.35 -23.51
N PHE A 243 -19.36 0.06 -23.17
CA PHE A 243 -19.85 -1.29 -22.87
C PHE A 243 -20.74 -1.86 -23.97
N ALA A 244 -21.58 -1.03 -24.58
CA ALA A 244 -22.62 -1.48 -25.48
C ALA A 244 -22.08 -2.30 -26.65
N GLY A 245 -22.58 -3.55 -26.79
CA GLY A 245 -22.24 -4.48 -27.88
C GLY A 245 -20.80 -5.03 -27.82
N ARG A 246 -20.10 -4.96 -26.68
CA ARG A 246 -18.71 -5.37 -26.52
C ARG A 246 -18.52 -6.50 -25.52
N ASN A 247 -17.50 -7.31 -25.74
CA ASN A 247 -16.94 -8.26 -24.77
C ASN A 247 -15.88 -7.52 -23.92
N VAL A 248 -16.16 -7.29 -22.66
CA VAL A 248 -15.39 -6.38 -21.81
C VAL A 248 -14.53 -7.16 -20.81
N LEU A 249 -13.25 -6.85 -20.75
CA LEU A 249 -12.38 -7.28 -19.65
C LEU A 249 -12.32 -6.18 -18.59
N LEU A 250 -12.91 -6.42 -17.44
CA LEU A 250 -12.77 -5.59 -16.25
C LEU A 250 -11.51 -5.98 -15.48
N VAL A 251 -10.68 -5.01 -15.13
CA VAL A 251 -9.47 -5.25 -14.32
C VAL A 251 -9.62 -4.56 -12.98
N ASP A 252 -9.49 -5.33 -11.89
CA ASP A 252 -9.50 -4.84 -10.51
C ASP A 252 -8.14 -5.06 -9.84
N ASP A 253 -7.84 -4.32 -8.81
CA ASP A 253 -6.64 -4.55 -7.99
C ASP A 253 -6.77 -5.84 -7.17
N SER A 254 -7.94 -6.08 -6.59
CA SER A 254 -8.21 -7.27 -5.76
C SER A 254 -9.71 -7.54 -5.59
N VAL A 255 -10.07 -8.81 -5.49
CA VAL A 255 -11.45 -9.23 -5.23
C VAL A 255 -11.52 -9.91 -3.86
N VAL A 256 -12.11 -9.20 -2.88
CA VAL A 256 -12.17 -9.65 -1.47
C VAL A 256 -13.49 -10.34 -1.15
N ARG A 257 -14.57 -9.57 -0.99
CA ARG A 257 -15.90 -10.10 -0.65
C ARG A 257 -16.75 -10.48 -1.88
N GLY A 258 -16.39 -9.96 -3.04
CA GLY A 258 -17.12 -10.16 -4.28
C GLY A 258 -18.37 -9.28 -4.44
N THR A 259 -18.88 -8.65 -3.39
CA THR A 259 -20.10 -7.81 -3.47
C THR A 259 -19.90 -6.62 -4.41
N THR A 260 -18.77 -5.94 -4.31
CA THR A 260 -18.42 -4.82 -5.20
C THR A 260 -18.24 -5.31 -6.64
N ALA A 261 -17.54 -6.43 -6.82
CA ALA A 261 -17.31 -7.02 -8.14
C ALA A 261 -18.63 -7.43 -8.82
N SER A 262 -19.57 -8.03 -8.08
CA SER A 262 -20.90 -8.37 -8.59
C SER A 262 -21.68 -7.14 -9.06
N GLU A 263 -21.73 -6.08 -8.24
CA GLU A 263 -22.41 -4.83 -8.63
C GLU A 263 -21.78 -4.19 -9.87
N ILE A 264 -20.46 -4.23 -10.00
CA ILE A 264 -19.73 -3.68 -11.15
C ILE A 264 -20.02 -4.50 -12.42
N VAL A 265 -20.09 -5.83 -12.31
CA VAL A 265 -20.47 -6.72 -13.42
C VAL A 265 -21.92 -6.45 -13.83
N ASP A 266 -22.84 -6.30 -12.87
CA ASP A 266 -24.25 -5.96 -13.16
C ASP A 266 -24.34 -4.62 -13.89
N MET A 267 -23.62 -3.59 -13.43
CA MET A 267 -23.57 -2.28 -14.08
C MET A 267 -23.01 -2.33 -15.51
N ALA A 268 -21.99 -3.17 -15.77
CA ALA A 268 -21.45 -3.37 -17.11
C ALA A 268 -22.48 -4.04 -18.04
N ARG A 269 -23.20 -5.07 -17.56
CA ARG A 269 -24.28 -5.72 -18.31
C ARG A 269 -25.46 -4.79 -18.57
N GLU A 270 -25.90 -4.01 -17.59
CA GLU A 270 -26.93 -2.98 -17.73
C GLU A 270 -26.52 -1.89 -18.75
N ALA A 271 -25.21 -1.60 -18.86
CA ALA A 271 -24.66 -0.70 -19.86
C ALA A 271 -24.58 -1.31 -21.27
N GLY A 272 -24.93 -2.59 -21.44
CA GLY A 272 -25.02 -3.28 -22.74
C GLY A 272 -23.82 -4.13 -23.11
N ALA A 273 -22.95 -4.50 -22.18
CA ALA A 273 -21.87 -5.46 -22.42
C ALA A 273 -22.44 -6.84 -22.82
N LEU A 274 -21.88 -7.45 -23.86
CA LEU A 274 -22.28 -8.80 -24.33
C LEU A 274 -21.71 -9.89 -23.41
N LYS A 275 -20.40 -9.78 -23.10
CA LYS A 275 -19.71 -10.61 -22.14
C LYS A 275 -18.91 -9.73 -21.18
N VAL A 276 -18.81 -10.19 -19.94
CA VAL A 276 -18.06 -9.49 -18.90
C VAL A 276 -17.07 -10.44 -18.27
N TYR A 277 -15.80 -10.21 -18.55
CA TYR A 277 -14.68 -10.92 -17.97
C TYR A 277 -14.07 -10.12 -16.84
N LEU A 278 -13.56 -10.79 -15.82
CA LEU A 278 -12.94 -10.13 -14.68
C LEU A 278 -11.50 -10.62 -14.48
N ALA A 279 -10.57 -9.70 -14.26
CA ALA A 279 -9.20 -10.00 -13.91
C ALA A 279 -8.79 -9.26 -12.64
N SER A 280 -8.17 -9.97 -11.71
CA SER A 280 -7.65 -9.42 -10.45
C SER A 280 -6.14 -9.38 -10.49
N ALA A 281 -5.54 -8.21 -10.27
CA ALA A 281 -4.09 -8.04 -10.16
C ALA A 281 -3.50 -8.65 -8.89
N ALA A 282 -4.34 -9.03 -7.94
CA ALA A 282 -3.96 -9.80 -6.76
C ALA A 282 -4.47 -11.26 -6.85
N PRO A 283 -3.80 -12.20 -6.16
CA PRO A 283 -4.27 -13.55 -5.98
C PRO A 283 -5.59 -13.64 -5.19
N PRO A 284 -6.31 -14.79 -5.24
CA PRO A 284 -7.55 -14.96 -4.48
C PRO A 284 -7.29 -14.91 -2.98
N ILE A 285 -8.00 -14.04 -2.27
CA ILE A 285 -7.90 -13.87 -0.82
C ILE A 285 -8.77 -14.91 -0.13
N ARG A 286 -8.14 -15.86 0.58
CA ARG A 286 -8.79 -17.03 1.19
C ARG A 286 -8.87 -16.98 2.72
N TYR A 287 -8.01 -16.16 3.35
CA TYR A 287 -7.88 -16.11 4.82
C TYR A 287 -7.93 -14.67 5.33
N PRO A 288 -8.46 -14.44 6.55
CA PRO A 288 -8.40 -13.13 7.19
C PRO A 288 -6.98 -12.66 7.44
N ASN A 289 -6.78 -11.35 7.53
CA ASN A 289 -5.50 -10.75 7.89
C ASN A 289 -5.42 -10.47 9.39
N ILE A 290 -4.27 -10.81 10.00
CA ILE A 290 -4.00 -10.60 11.42
C ILE A 290 -2.99 -9.47 11.68
N TYR A 291 -2.48 -8.80 10.64
CA TYR A 291 -1.41 -7.81 10.72
C TYR A 291 -1.90 -6.36 10.49
N GLY A 292 -3.13 -6.06 10.87
CA GLY A 292 -3.65 -4.69 10.84
C GLY A 292 -4.33 -4.27 9.54
N ILE A 293 -4.64 -5.21 8.63
CA ILE A 293 -5.53 -4.97 7.49
C ILE A 293 -6.92 -5.48 7.84
N ASP A 294 -7.94 -4.61 7.71
CA ASP A 294 -9.34 -4.99 7.94
C ASP A 294 -9.87 -5.87 6.80
N ILE A 295 -9.42 -7.12 6.81
CA ILE A 295 -9.97 -8.17 5.96
C ILE A 295 -10.97 -8.98 6.79
N PRO A 296 -12.20 -9.15 6.27
CA PRO A 296 -13.31 -9.73 7.02
C PRO A 296 -13.04 -11.17 7.46
N THR A 297 -13.95 -11.68 8.27
CA THR A 297 -13.96 -13.09 8.65
C THR A 297 -13.91 -14.00 7.43
N GLN A 298 -13.35 -15.18 7.57
CA GLN A 298 -13.10 -16.12 6.47
C GLN A 298 -14.35 -16.42 5.63
N THR A 299 -15.52 -16.52 6.26
CA THR A 299 -16.80 -16.80 5.57
C THR A 299 -17.29 -15.66 4.67
N GLU A 300 -16.83 -14.43 4.90
CA GLU A 300 -17.15 -13.28 4.03
C GLU A 300 -16.26 -13.21 2.78
N LEU A 301 -15.14 -13.94 2.74
CA LEU A 301 -14.24 -13.96 1.60
C LEU A 301 -14.85 -14.76 0.45
N ILE A 302 -14.91 -14.15 -0.74
CA ILE A 302 -15.53 -14.83 -1.90
C ILE A 302 -14.75 -16.07 -2.31
N ALA A 303 -13.41 -16.06 -2.14
CA ALA A 303 -12.53 -17.17 -2.52
C ALA A 303 -12.42 -18.27 -1.44
N TYR A 304 -13.07 -18.11 -0.28
CA TYR A 304 -13.11 -19.14 0.75
C TYR A 304 -13.84 -20.39 0.24
N GLU A 305 -13.16 -21.53 0.23
CA GLU A 305 -13.67 -22.85 -0.23
C GLU A 305 -14.28 -22.83 -1.65
N ARG A 306 -13.88 -21.89 -2.51
CA ARG A 306 -14.38 -21.80 -3.89
C ARG A 306 -13.25 -21.82 -4.90
N ASN A 307 -13.48 -22.51 -6.02
CA ASN A 307 -12.64 -22.41 -7.20
C ASN A 307 -13.04 -21.20 -8.06
N THR A 308 -12.24 -20.89 -9.08
CA THR A 308 -12.47 -19.73 -9.95
C THR A 308 -13.80 -19.78 -10.72
N ALA A 309 -14.28 -20.96 -11.11
CA ALA A 309 -15.56 -21.11 -11.81
C ALA A 309 -16.73 -20.77 -10.87
N GLN A 310 -16.73 -21.28 -9.65
CA GLN A 310 -17.74 -20.96 -8.63
C GLN A 310 -17.73 -19.47 -8.24
N ILE A 311 -16.53 -18.84 -8.23
CA ILE A 311 -16.41 -17.41 -7.98
C ILE A 311 -17.01 -16.61 -9.14
N ALA A 312 -16.70 -16.98 -10.39
CA ALA A 312 -17.23 -16.33 -11.58
C ALA A 312 -18.77 -16.40 -11.61
N GLU A 313 -19.35 -17.57 -11.35
CA GLU A 313 -20.80 -17.78 -11.23
C GLU A 313 -21.40 -16.87 -10.15
N LYS A 314 -20.78 -16.83 -8.96
CA LYS A 314 -21.27 -16.02 -7.83
C LYS A 314 -21.21 -14.52 -8.09
N ILE A 315 -20.20 -14.04 -8.82
CA ILE A 315 -20.05 -12.65 -9.24
C ILE A 315 -20.97 -12.32 -10.41
N GLY A 316 -21.30 -13.29 -11.26
CA GLY A 316 -22.08 -13.12 -12.47
C GLY A 316 -21.27 -12.78 -13.72
N CYS A 317 -19.94 -12.96 -13.69
CA CYS A 317 -19.06 -12.76 -14.85
C CYS A 317 -18.87 -14.07 -15.64
N ASP A 318 -18.49 -13.95 -16.93
CA ASP A 318 -18.33 -15.12 -17.82
C ASP A 318 -17.11 -15.96 -17.44
N TRP A 319 -16.02 -15.32 -16.98
CA TRP A 319 -14.90 -15.95 -16.29
C TRP A 319 -14.12 -14.93 -15.45
N ILE A 320 -13.34 -15.45 -14.51
CA ILE A 320 -12.41 -14.66 -13.68
C ILE A 320 -11.00 -15.25 -13.75
N VAL A 321 -10.01 -14.35 -13.84
CA VAL A 321 -8.58 -14.68 -13.69
C VAL A 321 -8.02 -13.90 -12.51
N TYR A 322 -7.33 -14.61 -11.64
CA TYR A 322 -6.54 -14.01 -10.55
C TYR A 322 -5.06 -14.07 -10.90
N GLN A 323 -4.29 -13.14 -10.42
CA GLN A 323 -2.84 -13.20 -10.44
C GLN A 323 -2.34 -14.43 -9.70
N ASP A 324 -1.19 -14.99 -10.10
CA ASP A 324 -0.48 -15.98 -9.30
C ASP A 324 0.35 -15.28 -8.22
N THR A 325 0.54 -15.96 -7.09
CA THR A 325 1.27 -15.40 -5.95
C THR A 325 2.72 -15.13 -6.30
N GLU A 326 3.34 -16.08 -7.02
CA GLU A 326 4.72 -16.01 -7.48
C GLU A 326 4.91 -14.86 -8.48
N ASP A 327 3.97 -14.69 -9.40
CA ASP A 327 3.98 -13.59 -10.39
C ASP A 327 3.79 -12.22 -9.71
N LEU A 328 2.95 -12.14 -8.67
CA LEU A 328 2.80 -10.91 -7.89
C LEU A 328 4.09 -10.54 -7.16
N VAL A 329 4.72 -11.51 -6.51
CA VAL A 329 6.01 -11.31 -5.80
C VAL A 329 7.10 -10.90 -6.78
N ASP A 330 7.18 -11.56 -7.94
CA ASP A 330 8.16 -11.23 -8.99
C ASP A 330 7.93 -9.83 -9.56
N ALA A 331 6.68 -9.43 -9.79
CA ALA A 331 6.33 -8.09 -10.25
C ALA A 331 6.84 -6.99 -9.30
N VAL A 332 6.70 -7.18 -7.99
CA VAL A 332 7.18 -6.23 -6.99
C VAL A 332 8.71 -6.25 -6.90
N ARG A 333 9.33 -7.42 -6.79
CA ARG A 333 10.80 -7.56 -6.68
C ARG A 333 11.54 -6.96 -7.86
N SER A 334 11.10 -7.27 -9.07
CA SER A 334 11.74 -6.80 -10.29
C SER A 334 11.56 -5.30 -10.55
N SER A 335 10.77 -4.62 -9.71
CA SER A 335 10.57 -3.16 -9.75
C SER A 335 11.43 -2.39 -8.75
N ALA A 336 12.37 -3.09 -8.09
CA ALA A 336 13.35 -2.45 -7.22
C ALA A 336 14.34 -1.59 -8.03
N SER A 337 14.70 -0.43 -7.46
CA SER A 337 15.71 0.46 -8.03
C SER A 337 17.10 -0.17 -7.93
N LEU A 338 17.88 -0.08 -9.00
CA LEU A 338 19.28 -0.49 -9.04
C LEU A 338 20.18 0.38 -8.13
N GLU A 339 19.72 1.57 -7.75
CA GLU A 339 20.50 2.51 -6.91
C GLU A 339 20.49 2.15 -5.42
N GLN A 340 19.52 1.36 -4.98
CA GLN A 340 19.47 0.79 -3.63
C GLN A 340 19.30 -0.72 -3.76
N PRO A 341 20.40 -1.48 -3.91
CA PRO A 341 20.30 -2.93 -4.00
C PRO A 341 19.68 -3.46 -2.71
N LEU A 342 18.53 -4.08 -2.87
CA LEU A 342 17.87 -4.81 -1.80
C LEU A 342 18.83 -5.85 -1.25
N ASP A 343 19.02 -5.92 0.08
CA ASP A 343 19.77 -6.99 0.71
C ASP A 343 19.21 -8.33 0.21
N SER A 344 20.09 -9.26 -0.18
CA SER A 344 19.69 -10.56 -0.76
C SER A 344 18.71 -11.35 0.13
N LYS A 345 18.72 -11.11 1.43
CA LYS A 345 17.76 -11.68 2.40
C LYS A 345 16.35 -11.11 2.25
N TRP A 346 16.22 -9.85 1.80
CA TRP A 346 14.95 -9.20 1.57
C TRP A 346 14.16 -9.81 0.40
N MET A 347 14.86 -10.40 -0.56
CA MET A 347 14.26 -10.98 -1.76
C MET A 347 13.33 -12.18 -1.48
N HIS A 348 13.31 -12.71 -0.26
CA HIS A 348 12.58 -13.94 0.07
C HIS A 348 11.35 -13.77 0.97
N SER A 349 11.10 -12.58 1.53
CA SER A 349 10.11 -12.42 2.60
C SER A 349 9.13 -11.28 2.34
N PHE A 350 8.05 -11.55 1.59
CA PHE A 350 6.85 -10.69 1.65
C PHE A 350 5.82 -11.33 2.57
N ILE A 351 5.15 -10.53 3.41
CA ILE A 351 3.90 -10.98 4.00
C ILE A 351 2.84 -10.95 2.89
N ILE A 352 2.63 -12.12 2.33
CA ILE A 352 1.57 -12.35 1.36
C ILE A 352 0.31 -12.55 2.18
N VAL A 353 -0.43 -11.46 2.29
CA VAL A 353 -1.68 -11.45 3.00
C VAL A 353 -2.64 -12.43 2.31
N ASN A 354 -2.92 -13.55 2.97
CA ASN A 354 -4.16 -14.33 2.84
C ASN A 354 -4.38 -15.15 1.58
N CYS A 355 -3.38 -15.35 0.72
CA CYS A 355 -3.53 -16.22 -0.46
C CYS A 355 -3.27 -17.68 -0.15
N CYS A 356 -2.39 -17.96 0.79
CA CYS A 356 -2.10 -19.31 1.32
C CYS A 356 -2.07 -19.25 2.85
N LYS A 357 -2.20 -20.40 3.54
CA LYS A 357 -1.78 -20.52 4.95
C LYS A 357 -0.46 -19.79 5.10
N ILE A 358 -0.33 -18.97 6.16
CA ILE A 358 0.89 -18.21 6.47
C ILE A 358 2.12 -19.03 6.10
N LEU A 359 2.57 -18.90 4.87
CA LEU A 359 3.86 -19.42 4.46
C LEU A 359 4.85 -18.31 4.79
N TYR A 360 5.49 -18.44 5.95
CA TYR A 360 6.84 -17.92 6.10
C TYR A 360 7.64 -18.62 5.01
N LEU A 361 7.85 -17.97 3.89
CA LEU A 361 8.92 -18.34 2.99
C LEU A 361 10.21 -17.92 3.67
N THR A 362 10.73 -18.82 4.51
CA THR A 362 12.10 -18.75 5.02
C THR A 362 13.10 -18.92 3.90
#